data_46d5ce4614ebbcd491ed59f7fb042c1e
#
_entry.id   46d5ce4614ebbcd491ed59f7fb042c1e
#
_cell.length_a   1.000
_cell.length_b   1.000
_cell.length_c   1.000
_cell.angle_alpha   90.00
_cell.angle_beta   90.00
_cell.angle_gamma   90.00
#
_symmetry.space_group_name_H-M   'P 1'
#
loop_
_entity.id
_entity.type
_entity.pdbx_description
1 polymer ?
#
loop_
_entity_poly.entity_id
_entity_poly.type
_entity_poly.pdbx_seq_one_letter_code
_entity_poly.pdbx_strand_id
1 'polypeptide(L)'
;MKQNAIQPANLEFNAEGTPVSRDFDDVYFSNDNGLEETRYVFLGGNRLPERFSSHPRPLLIVAESGFGTGLNFLTLWQAFDVFVRDNPDVTLQRLHFISFEKYPLKAEDLRLAHQRWPELAPWAEQLQAQWPSAFAGCHRLLLDGGRVTLDLWFGDINELTRELDDSLNQQVDAWFLDGFAPAKNPDMWTQDLFNAMARLARPGGTLATFTSAGFVRRGLQEAGFTLRKTKGFGRKREMLTGEMAQTLAFP
;
A
#
# COMPACT_ATOMS: atom_id res chain seq x y z
N MET A 1 0.22 -6.04 -32.69
CA MET A 1 0.36 -5.38 -31.39
C MET A 1 1.01 -6.37 -30.44
N LYS A 2 2.21 -6.11 -29.92
CA LYS A 2 2.77 -6.93 -28.82
C LYS A 2 1.87 -6.64 -27.60
N GLN A 3 1.10 -7.63 -27.17
CA GLN A 3 0.42 -7.55 -25.90
C GLN A 3 1.48 -7.33 -24.82
N ASN A 4 1.34 -6.27 -24.02
CA ASN A 4 2.23 -5.97 -22.90
C ASN A 4 1.96 -6.95 -21.75
N ALA A 5 2.20 -8.25 -21.98
CA ALA A 5 2.12 -9.27 -20.95
C ALA A 5 3.21 -9.00 -19.91
N ILE A 6 2.81 -9.00 -18.65
CA ILE A 6 3.71 -8.86 -17.52
C ILE A 6 4.07 -10.26 -17.01
N GLN A 7 5.32 -10.42 -16.59
CA GLN A 7 5.79 -11.64 -15.96
C GLN A 7 5.14 -11.78 -14.59
N PRO A 8 4.42 -12.88 -14.30
CA PRO A 8 3.93 -13.17 -12.97
C PRO A 8 5.08 -13.36 -11.97
N ALA A 9 4.77 -13.19 -10.68
CA ALA A 9 5.72 -13.45 -9.60
C ALA A 9 6.29 -14.87 -9.66
N ASN A 10 7.61 -14.96 -9.47
CA ASN A 10 8.32 -16.22 -9.30
C ASN A 10 8.53 -16.44 -7.79
N LEU A 11 7.70 -17.29 -7.19
CA LEU A 11 7.69 -17.50 -5.76
C LEU A 11 7.63 -18.99 -5.37
N GLU A 12 7.91 -19.24 -4.12
CA GLU A 12 7.66 -20.52 -3.43
C GLU A 12 7.05 -20.24 -2.06
N PHE A 13 6.44 -21.25 -1.47
CA PHE A 13 5.95 -21.18 -0.10
C PHE A 13 6.93 -21.87 0.83
N ASN A 14 7.35 -21.19 1.89
CA ASN A 14 8.22 -21.77 2.90
C ASN A 14 7.47 -22.74 3.84
N ALA A 15 8.16 -23.31 4.82
CA ALA A 15 7.60 -24.30 5.75
C ALA A 15 6.44 -23.72 6.58
N GLU A 16 6.43 -22.43 6.84
CA GLU A 16 5.39 -21.70 7.55
C GLU A 16 4.20 -21.32 6.64
N GLY A 17 4.27 -21.62 5.34
CA GLY A 17 3.25 -21.26 4.36
C GLY A 17 3.27 -19.79 3.95
N THR A 18 4.39 -19.10 4.15
CA THR A 18 4.60 -17.72 3.70
C THR A 18 5.18 -17.73 2.29
N PRO A 19 4.64 -16.92 1.34
CA PRO A 19 5.26 -16.80 0.02
C PRO A 19 6.59 -16.05 0.10
N VAL A 20 7.57 -16.58 -0.60
CA VAL A 20 8.93 -16.04 -0.72
C VAL A 20 9.23 -15.79 -2.19
N SER A 21 9.64 -14.58 -2.52
CA SER A 21 10.10 -14.27 -3.87
C SER A 21 11.45 -14.93 -4.13
N ARG A 22 11.55 -15.70 -5.22
CA ARG A 22 12.83 -16.28 -5.65
C ARG A 22 13.74 -15.24 -6.30
N ASP A 23 13.14 -14.24 -6.93
CA ASP A 23 13.90 -13.21 -7.65
C ASP A 23 14.53 -12.19 -6.69
N PHE A 24 13.88 -11.94 -5.53
CA PHE A 24 14.36 -10.98 -4.54
C PHE A 24 14.89 -11.65 -3.25
N ASP A 25 14.75 -12.97 -3.11
CA ASP A 25 15.14 -13.72 -1.90
C ASP A 25 14.59 -13.04 -0.62
N ASP A 26 13.31 -12.72 -0.64
CA ASP A 26 12.62 -12.01 0.45
C ASP A 26 11.18 -12.51 0.61
N VAL A 27 10.67 -12.41 1.84
CA VAL A 27 9.28 -12.80 2.16
C VAL A 27 8.31 -11.69 1.80
N TYR A 28 7.10 -12.06 1.38
CA TYR A 28 6.03 -11.09 1.11
C TYR A 28 5.46 -10.47 2.39
N PHE A 29 5.54 -11.18 3.50
CA PHE A 29 5.12 -10.70 4.82
C PHE A 29 5.83 -11.49 5.92
N SER A 30 5.81 -10.99 7.16
CA SER A 30 6.46 -11.64 8.30
C SER A 30 5.86 -13.03 8.59
N ASN A 31 6.74 -14.02 8.76
CA ASN A 31 6.34 -15.38 9.15
C ASN A 31 5.60 -15.42 10.49
N ASP A 32 6.03 -14.59 11.45
CA ASP A 32 5.51 -14.62 12.82
C ASP A 32 4.08 -14.04 12.88
N ASN A 33 3.86 -12.84 12.37
CA ASN A 33 2.55 -12.19 12.36
C ASN A 33 2.49 -11.03 11.35
N GLY A 34 2.35 -11.36 10.06
CA GLY A 34 2.27 -10.36 8.98
C GLY A 34 1.10 -9.41 9.12
N LEU A 35 -0.07 -9.90 9.57
CA LEU A 35 -1.25 -9.07 9.76
C LEU A 35 -1.07 -8.03 10.87
N GLU A 36 -0.51 -8.41 12.01
CA GLU A 36 -0.23 -7.45 13.10
C GLU A 36 0.90 -6.48 12.72
N GLU A 37 1.90 -6.93 11.96
CA GLU A 37 2.91 -6.02 11.41
C GLU A 37 2.27 -4.98 10.51
N THR A 38 1.35 -5.36 9.61
CA THR A 38 0.60 -4.43 8.77
C THR A 38 -0.23 -3.44 9.57
N ARG A 39 -0.95 -3.91 10.58
CA ARG A 39 -1.74 -3.06 11.49
C ARG A 39 -0.85 -2.04 12.20
N TYR A 40 0.30 -2.48 12.69
CA TYR A 40 1.23 -1.62 13.41
C TYR A 40 1.94 -0.62 12.50
N VAL A 41 2.57 -1.12 11.43
CA VAL A 41 3.43 -0.29 10.55
C VAL A 41 2.60 0.62 9.68
N PHE A 42 1.66 0.08 8.91
CA PHE A 42 0.98 0.84 7.86
C PHE A 42 -0.28 1.55 8.36
N LEU A 43 -1.14 0.87 9.10
CA LEU A 43 -2.31 1.53 9.68
C LEU A 43 -1.89 2.44 10.82
N GLY A 44 -1.24 1.92 11.85
CA GLY A 44 -0.81 2.69 13.01
C GLY A 44 0.16 3.81 12.66
N GLY A 45 1.14 3.54 11.79
CA GLY A 45 2.11 4.54 11.31
C GLY A 45 1.47 5.71 10.57
N ASN A 46 0.32 5.49 9.92
CA ASN A 46 -0.51 6.52 9.28
C ASN A 46 -1.65 7.02 10.19
N ARG A 47 -1.70 6.60 11.43
CA ARG A 47 -2.75 6.94 12.40
C ARG A 47 -4.15 6.53 11.90
N LEU A 48 -4.25 5.40 11.23
CA LEU A 48 -5.50 4.78 10.83
C LEU A 48 -5.82 3.63 11.80
N PRO A 49 -7.08 3.43 12.24
CA PRO A 49 -8.31 4.10 11.80
C PRO A 49 -8.66 5.40 12.54
N GLU A 50 -7.85 5.90 13.49
CA GLU A 50 -8.19 7.07 14.33
C GLU A 50 -8.61 8.29 13.50
N ARG A 51 -7.97 8.49 12.35
CA ARG A 51 -8.26 9.60 11.43
C ARG A 51 -9.59 9.46 10.68
N PHE A 52 -10.24 8.30 10.69
CA PHE A 52 -11.49 8.10 9.95
C PHE A 52 -12.61 9.01 10.45
N SER A 53 -12.73 9.16 11.78
CA SER A 53 -13.79 9.97 12.40
C SER A 53 -13.71 11.45 12.08
N SER A 54 -12.50 11.97 11.86
CA SER A 54 -12.23 13.38 11.58
C SER A 54 -11.89 13.64 10.12
N HIS A 55 -12.04 12.64 9.25
CA HIS A 55 -11.70 12.81 7.84
C HIS A 55 -12.66 13.81 7.17
N PRO A 56 -12.14 14.87 6.53
CA PRO A 56 -12.99 15.99 6.07
C PRO A 56 -13.73 15.71 4.76
N ARG A 57 -13.40 14.61 4.07
CA ARG A 57 -13.95 14.26 2.76
C ARG A 57 -14.72 12.94 2.82
N PRO A 58 -15.71 12.72 1.93
CA PRO A 58 -16.40 11.43 1.86
C PRO A 58 -15.52 10.29 1.29
N LEU A 59 -14.35 10.59 0.75
CA LEU A 59 -13.42 9.67 0.13
C LEU A 59 -12.05 9.74 0.79
N LEU A 60 -11.56 8.62 1.28
CA LEU A 60 -10.16 8.41 1.70
C LEU A 60 -9.37 7.84 0.52
N ILE A 61 -8.26 8.48 0.16
CA ILE A 61 -7.36 7.99 -0.89
C ILE A 61 -6.06 7.54 -0.24
N VAL A 62 -5.76 6.26 -0.38
CA VAL A 62 -4.50 5.65 0.10
C VAL A 62 -3.73 5.11 -1.09
N ALA A 63 -2.43 5.35 -1.11
CA ALA A 63 -1.55 4.80 -2.12
C ALA A 63 -0.48 3.89 -1.50
N GLU A 64 -0.04 2.90 -2.26
CA GLU A 64 0.93 1.89 -1.85
C GLU A 64 1.94 1.65 -2.98
N SER A 65 3.19 1.37 -2.63
CA SER A 65 4.24 1.16 -3.63
C SER A 65 4.38 -0.28 -4.13
N GLY A 66 3.99 -1.27 -3.34
CA GLY A 66 4.07 -2.69 -3.72
C GLY A 66 2.90 -3.49 -3.17
N PHE A 67 2.02 -3.99 -4.07
CA PHE A 67 0.80 -4.68 -3.68
C PHE A 67 1.05 -6.06 -3.05
N GLY A 68 1.96 -6.83 -3.63
CA GLY A 68 2.29 -8.17 -3.19
C GLY A 68 1.06 -9.08 -3.12
N THR A 69 0.76 -9.56 -1.92
CA THR A 69 -0.42 -10.40 -1.64
C THR A 69 -1.71 -9.60 -1.38
N GLY A 70 -1.62 -8.27 -1.31
CA GLY A 70 -2.73 -7.39 -0.95
C GLY A 70 -3.05 -7.34 0.54
N LEU A 71 -2.14 -7.81 1.40
CA LEU A 71 -2.38 -7.84 2.85
C LEU A 71 -2.66 -6.45 3.41
N ASN A 72 -1.90 -5.43 3.02
CA ASN A 72 -2.11 -4.06 3.49
C ASN A 72 -3.48 -3.52 3.04
N PHE A 73 -3.85 -3.76 1.80
CA PHE A 73 -5.15 -3.37 1.25
C PHE A 73 -6.31 -4.04 1.99
N LEU A 74 -6.25 -5.37 2.16
CA LEU A 74 -7.30 -6.13 2.85
C LEU A 74 -7.44 -5.71 4.32
N THR A 75 -6.33 -5.45 4.99
CA THR A 75 -6.32 -4.99 6.39
C THR A 75 -6.95 -3.61 6.54
N LEU A 76 -6.60 -2.68 5.64
CA LEU A 76 -7.21 -1.35 5.62
C LEU A 76 -8.70 -1.42 5.29
N TRP A 77 -9.09 -2.22 4.30
CA TRP A 77 -10.48 -2.38 3.90
C TRP A 77 -11.32 -2.94 5.04
N GLN A 78 -10.84 -3.97 5.74
CA GLN A 78 -11.50 -4.49 6.93
C GLN A 78 -11.73 -3.39 7.98
N ALA A 79 -10.67 -2.62 8.31
CA ALA A 79 -10.77 -1.56 9.31
C ALA A 79 -11.75 -0.45 8.88
N PHE A 80 -11.73 -0.08 7.61
CA PHE A 80 -12.64 0.90 7.01
C PHE A 80 -14.10 0.41 7.04
N ASP A 81 -14.36 -0.82 6.61
CA ASP A 81 -15.70 -1.41 6.58
C ASP A 81 -16.32 -1.49 7.97
N VAL A 82 -15.56 -1.96 8.95
CA VAL A 82 -16.00 -2.01 10.37
C VAL A 82 -16.32 -0.59 10.85
N PHE A 83 -15.44 0.37 10.60
CA PHE A 83 -15.63 1.75 11.06
C PHE A 83 -16.89 2.40 10.45
N VAL A 84 -17.09 2.32 9.14
CA VAL A 84 -18.25 2.94 8.47
C VAL A 84 -19.57 2.27 8.88
N ARG A 85 -19.56 0.95 9.06
CA ARG A 85 -20.74 0.23 9.55
C ARG A 85 -21.14 0.65 10.96
N ASP A 86 -20.16 0.86 11.83
CA ASP A 86 -20.38 1.26 13.21
C ASP A 86 -20.68 2.77 13.36
N ASN A 87 -20.38 3.56 12.32
CA ASN A 87 -20.54 5.01 12.30
C ASN A 87 -21.24 5.48 11.00
N PRO A 88 -22.50 5.16 10.78
CA PRO A 88 -23.19 5.39 9.48
C PRO A 88 -23.30 6.87 9.10
N ASP A 89 -23.28 7.79 10.06
CA ASP A 89 -23.44 9.23 9.83
C ASP A 89 -22.10 9.99 9.67
N VAL A 90 -20.97 9.26 9.65
CA VAL A 90 -19.66 9.89 9.46
C VAL A 90 -19.49 10.42 8.03
N THR A 91 -18.71 11.49 7.85
CA THR A 91 -18.44 12.06 6.53
C THR A 91 -17.76 11.07 5.60
N LEU A 92 -16.81 10.29 6.10
CA LEU A 92 -16.08 9.29 5.35
C LEU A 92 -16.98 8.10 4.96
N GLN A 93 -17.20 7.89 3.66
CA GLN A 93 -18.09 6.85 3.13
C GLN A 93 -17.42 5.92 2.12
N ARG A 94 -16.29 6.32 1.53
CA ARG A 94 -15.63 5.58 0.45
C ARG A 94 -14.13 5.52 0.62
N LEU A 95 -13.56 4.41 0.15
CA LEU A 95 -12.11 4.17 0.09
C LEU A 95 -11.67 4.01 -1.37
N HIS A 96 -10.63 4.73 -1.76
CA HIS A 96 -9.90 4.52 -3.01
C HIS A 96 -8.47 4.13 -2.68
N PHE A 97 -8.09 2.92 -3.04
CA PHE A 97 -6.76 2.39 -2.84
C PHE A 97 -6.03 2.28 -4.19
N ILE A 98 -4.87 2.88 -4.29
CA ILE A 98 -4.03 2.89 -5.49
C ILE A 98 -2.76 2.12 -5.16
N SER A 99 -2.49 1.04 -5.88
CA SER A 99 -1.28 0.24 -5.64
C SER A 99 -0.62 -0.19 -6.93
N PHE A 100 0.67 -0.50 -6.83
CA PHE A 100 1.52 -0.88 -7.96
C PHE A 100 2.09 -2.26 -7.70
N GLU A 101 2.24 -3.05 -8.77
CA GLU A 101 2.86 -4.37 -8.69
C GLU A 101 3.57 -4.70 -10.00
N LYS A 102 4.88 -4.90 -9.91
CA LYS A 102 5.69 -5.22 -11.10
C LYS A 102 5.54 -6.68 -11.53
N TYR A 103 5.37 -7.57 -10.55
CA TYR A 103 5.27 -9.01 -10.74
C TYR A 103 4.04 -9.55 -10.01
N PRO A 104 2.83 -9.41 -10.60
CA PRO A 104 1.60 -9.82 -9.92
C PRO A 104 1.57 -11.32 -9.63
N LEU A 105 1.03 -11.69 -8.49
CA LEU A 105 0.81 -13.09 -8.14
C LEU A 105 -0.19 -13.72 -9.11
N LYS A 106 0.00 -15.01 -9.39
CA LYS A 106 -1.06 -15.81 -10.01
C LYS A 106 -2.24 -15.95 -9.04
N ALA A 107 -3.44 -16.11 -9.58
CA ALA A 107 -4.66 -16.22 -8.78
C ALA A 107 -4.60 -17.35 -7.74
N GLU A 108 -4.00 -18.48 -8.11
CA GLU A 108 -3.82 -19.63 -7.21
C GLU A 108 -2.88 -19.31 -6.04
N ASP A 109 -1.76 -18.63 -6.30
CA ASP A 109 -0.78 -18.23 -5.28
C ASP A 109 -1.38 -17.17 -4.34
N LEU A 110 -2.17 -16.24 -4.88
CA LEU A 110 -2.90 -15.24 -4.10
C LEU A 110 -3.87 -15.90 -3.11
N ARG A 111 -4.69 -16.86 -3.59
CA ARG A 111 -5.63 -17.60 -2.74
C ARG A 111 -4.90 -18.36 -1.64
N LEU A 112 -3.78 -19.00 -1.98
CA LEU A 112 -2.99 -19.78 -1.03
C LEU A 112 -2.37 -18.86 0.05
N ALA A 113 -1.84 -17.70 -0.33
CA ALA A 113 -1.33 -16.71 0.61
C ALA A 113 -2.41 -16.21 1.57
N HIS A 114 -3.62 -15.95 1.08
CA HIS A 114 -4.74 -15.46 1.88
C HIS A 114 -5.24 -16.46 2.94
N GLN A 115 -4.96 -17.74 2.79
CA GLN A 115 -5.31 -18.76 3.80
C GLN A 115 -4.60 -18.51 5.15
N ARG A 116 -3.53 -17.72 5.16
CA ARG A 116 -2.84 -17.32 6.40
C ARG A 116 -3.69 -16.40 7.29
N TRP A 117 -4.71 -15.74 6.72
CA TRP A 117 -5.54 -14.75 7.42
C TRP A 117 -7.04 -15.05 7.24
N PRO A 118 -7.54 -16.10 7.90
CA PRO A 118 -8.96 -16.47 7.79
C PRO A 118 -9.90 -15.34 8.24
N GLU A 119 -9.44 -14.47 9.12
CA GLU A 119 -10.17 -13.29 9.57
C GLU A 119 -10.38 -12.23 8.49
N LEU A 120 -9.61 -12.26 7.40
CA LEU A 120 -9.77 -11.38 6.23
C LEU A 120 -10.56 -12.05 5.09
N ALA A 121 -11.02 -13.29 5.27
CA ALA A 121 -11.65 -14.07 4.21
C ALA A 121 -12.80 -13.35 3.47
N PRO A 122 -13.75 -12.65 4.13
CA PRO A 122 -14.85 -11.98 3.45
C PRO A 122 -14.41 -10.91 2.45
N TRP A 123 -13.32 -10.20 2.73
CA TRP A 123 -12.73 -9.19 1.84
C TRP A 123 -11.81 -9.83 0.80
N ALA A 124 -11.02 -10.82 1.21
CA ALA A 124 -10.11 -11.55 0.33
C ALA A 124 -10.86 -12.28 -0.81
N GLU A 125 -12.00 -12.88 -0.53
CA GLU A 125 -12.84 -13.55 -1.52
C GLU A 125 -13.35 -12.60 -2.60
N GLN A 126 -13.73 -11.37 -2.24
CA GLN A 126 -14.15 -10.37 -3.21
C GLN A 126 -12.98 -9.94 -4.11
N LEU A 127 -11.77 -9.75 -3.55
CA LEU A 127 -10.57 -9.46 -4.32
C LEU A 127 -10.22 -10.59 -5.27
N GLN A 128 -10.21 -11.83 -4.78
CA GLN A 128 -9.92 -13.03 -5.57
C GLN A 128 -10.89 -13.22 -6.73
N ALA A 129 -12.17 -12.91 -6.54
CA ALA A 129 -13.20 -13.04 -7.56
C ALA A 129 -12.99 -12.07 -8.76
N GLN A 130 -12.30 -10.96 -8.54
CA GLN A 130 -12.01 -9.94 -9.54
C GLN A 130 -10.52 -9.85 -9.88
N TRP A 131 -9.67 -10.79 -9.42
CA TRP A 131 -8.23 -10.72 -9.65
C TRP A 131 -7.90 -10.65 -11.14
N PRO A 132 -7.20 -9.60 -11.59
CA PRO A 132 -6.99 -9.40 -13.02
C PRO A 132 -5.92 -10.32 -13.59
N SER A 133 -5.97 -10.51 -14.91
CA SER A 133 -4.89 -11.13 -15.66
C SER A 133 -3.65 -10.23 -15.71
N ALA A 134 -2.46 -10.82 -15.85
CA ALA A 134 -1.17 -10.14 -15.80
C ALA A 134 -0.88 -9.37 -17.11
N PHE A 135 -1.58 -8.26 -17.32
CA PHE A 135 -1.32 -7.28 -18.39
C PHE A 135 -0.92 -5.94 -17.79
N ALA A 136 -0.02 -5.24 -18.48
CA ALA A 136 0.43 -3.91 -18.06
C ALA A 136 -0.71 -2.88 -18.02
N GLY A 137 -0.61 -1.93 -17.10
CA GLY A 137 -1.53 -0.81 -16.95
C GLY A 137 -2.44 -0.92 -15.75
N CYS A 138 -3.46 -0.07 -15.70
CA CYS A 138 -4.39 0.03 -14.58
C CYS A 138 -5.55 -0.96 -14.69
N HIS A 139 -5.76 -1.72 -13.63
CA HIS A 139 -6.91 -2.60 -13.45
C HIS A 139 -7.77 -2.02 -12.31
N ARG A 140 -8.89 -1.40 -12.65
CA ARG A 140 -9.83 -0.87 -11.65
C ARG A 140 -10.83 -1.92 -11.22
N LEU A 141 -10.83 -2.24 -9.92
CA LEU A 141 -11.78 -3.12 -9.30
C LEU A 141 -12.76 -2.30 -8.44
N LEU A 142 -14.06 -2.54 -8.64
CA LEU A 142 -15.12 -1.99 -7.80
C LEU A 142 -15.57 -3.08 -6.83
N LEU A 143 -15.36 -2.84 -5.57
CA LEU A 143 -15.56 -3.78 -4.49
C LEU A 143 -16.60 -3.22 -3.51
N ASP A 144 -17.20 -4.10 -2.71
CA ASP A 144 -18.17 -3.71 -1.70
C ASP A 144 -19.28 -2.79 -2.23
N GLY A 145 -19.91 -3.22 -3.34
CA GLY A 145 -20.97 -2.44 -3.97
C GLY A 145 -20.54 -1.05 -4.47
N GLY A 146 -19.24 -0.84 -4.70
CA GLY A 146 -18.67 0.43 -5.16
C GLY A 146 -18.21 1.38 -4.05
N ARG A 147 -18.31 0.98 -2.77
CA ARG A 147 -17.75 1.77 -1.66
C ARG A 147 -16.23 1.74 -1.64
N VAL A 148 -15.62 0.66 -2.15
CA VAL A 148 -14.17 0.48 -2.24
C VAL A 148 -13.76 0.37 -3.69
N THR A 149 -12.87 1.26 -4.12
CA THR A 149 -12.22 1.21 -5.42
C THR A 149 -10.75 0.84 -5.23
N LEU A 150 -10.31 -0.20 -5.93
CA LEU A 150 -8.89 -0.55 -6.03
C LEU A 150 -8.41 -0.27 -7.45
N ASP A 151 -7.46 0.65 -7.61
CA ASP A 151 -6.68 0.83 -8.83
C ASP A 151 -5.37 0.09 -8.68
N LEU A 152 -5.28 -1.05 -9.35
CA LEU A 152 -4.11 -1.92 -9.33
C LEU A 152 -3.32 -1.74 -10.62
N TRP A 153 -2.17 -1.11 -10.51
CA TRP A 153 -1.29 -0.82 -11.62
C TRP A 153 -0.21 -1.89 -11.77
N PHE A 154 -0.27 -2.64 -12.86
CA PHE A 154 0.74 -3.65 -13.17
C PHE A 154 1.85 -3.06 -14.03
N GLY A 155 3.07 -3.06 -13.51
CA GLY A 155 4.28 -2.55 -14.14
C GLY A 155 5.25 -1.90 -13.16
N ASP A 156 6.30 -1.28 -13.68
CA ASP A 156 7.29 -0.58 -12.88
C ASP A 156 6.74 0.72 -12.31
N ILE A 157 6.75 0.86 -11.00
CA ILE A 157 6.19 2.03 -10.31
C ILE A 157 6.86 3.34 -10.74
N ASN A 158 8.17 3.32 -11.05
CA ASN A 158 8.89 4.52 -11.50
C ASN A 158 8.39 5.04 -12.86
N GLU A 159 7.88 4.13 -13.70
CA GLU A 159 7.26 4.48 -14.97
C GLU A 159 5.79 4.86 -14.78
N LEU A 160 5.03 4.00 -14.09
CA LEU A 160 3.59 4.14 -13.94
C LEU A 160 3.15 5.37 -13.14
N THR A 161 3.95 5.83 -12.17
CA THR A 161 3.62 7.07 -11.44
C THR A 161 3.61 8.31 -12.33
N ARG A 162 4.28 8.27 -13.49
CA ARG A 162 4.26 9.34 -14.49
C ARG A 162 3.00 9.31 -15.35
N GLU A 163 2.31 8.16 -15.42
CA GLU A 163 1.07 7.98 -16.17
C GLU A 163 -0.18 8.36 -15.36
N LEU A 164 -0.02 8.59 -14.05
CA LEU A 164 -1.14 9.00 -13.21
C LEU A 164 -1.63 10.38 -13.59
N ASP A 165 -2.95 10.51 -13.69
CA ASP A 165 -3.63 11.75 -14.03
C ASP A 165 -3.32 12.86 -13.02
N ASP A 166 -3.15 14.10 -13.51
CA ASP A 166 -2.85 15.27 -12.68
C ASP A 166 -3.93 15.58 -11.65
N SER A 167 -5.16 15.11 -11.85
CA SER A 167 -6.23 15.23 -10.85
C SER A 167 -5.94 14.52 -9.53
N LEU A 168 -4.97 13.59 -9.53
CA LEU A 168 -4.48 12.93 -8.31
C LEU A 168 -3.41 13.72 -7.56
N ASN A 169 -2.88 14.80 -8.16
CA ASN A 169 -1.89 15.65 -7.47
C ASN A 169 -2.51 16.22 -6.19
N GLN A 170 -1.79 16.08 -5.08
CA GLN A 170 -2.21 16.52 -3.76
C GLN A 170 -3.54 15.90 -3.27
N GLN A 171 -3.83 14.65 -3.65
CA GLN A 171 -5.07 13.98 -3.25
C GLN A 171 -4.85 12.81 -2.29
N VAL A 172 -3.66 12.21 -2.25
CA VAL A 172 -3.37 11.02 -1.43
C VAL A 172 -3.29 11.39 0.04
N ASP A 173 -4.13 10.78 0.86
CA ASP A 173 -4.23 11.01 2.31
C ASP A 173 -3.16 10.25 3.11
N ALA A 174 -2.77 9.07 2.63
CA ALA A 174 -1.78 8.23 3.28
C ALA A 174 -1.02 7.38 2.27
N TRP A 175 0.28 7.21 2.49
CA TRP A 175 1.14 6.34 1.73
C TRP A 175 1.58 5.13 2.56
N PHE A 176 1.42 3.95 1.99
CA PHE A 176 2.02 2.70 2.45
C PHE A 176 3.26 2.44 1.58
N LEU A 177 4.43 2.84 2.05
CA LEU A 177 5.68 2.62 1.34
C LEU A 177 6.19 1.23 1.68
N ASP A 178 5.72 0.26 0.91
CA ASP A 178 5.97 -1.17 1.08
C ASP A 178 6.59 -1.80 -0.16
N GLY A 179 7.20 -2.95 0.01
CA GLY A 179 7.88 -3.73 -1.01
C GLY A 179 8.98 -4.57 -0.37
N PHE A 180 9.71 -5.33 -1.17
CA PHE A 180 10.88 -6.04 -0.67
C PHE A 180 11.92 -5.07 -0.12
N ALA A 181 12.68 -5.53 0.87
CA ALA A 181 13.65 -4.69 1.58
C ALA A 181 14.56 -3.90 0.62
N PRO A 182 14.92 -2.64 0.96
CA PRO A 182 15.73 -1.80 0.08
C PRO A 182 17.03 -2.44 -0.39
N ALA A 183 17.65 -3.29 0.44
CA ALA A 183 18.85 -4.04 0.07
C ALA A 183 18.58 -5.19 -0.91
N LYS A 184 17.34 -5.68 -0.99
CA LYS A 184 16.92 -6.79 -1.86
C LYS A 184 16.32 -6.29 -3.17
N ASN A 185 15.68 -5.13 -3.16
CA ASN A 185 15.03 -4.51 -4.33
C ASN A 185 15.34 -3.01 -4.40
N PRO A 186 16.59 -2.60 -4.63
CA PRO A 186 16.98 -1.18 -4.64
C PRO A 186 16.28 -0.38 -5.76
N ASP A 187 15.90 -1.02 -6.85
CA ASP A 187 15.32 -0.36 -8.03
C ASP A 187 13.93 0.25 -7.76
N MET A 188 13.24 -0.19 -6.72
CA MET A 188 11.96 0.39 -6.30
C MET A 188 12.14 1.63 -5.41
N TRP A 189 13.20 1.68 -4.59
CA TRP A 189 13.42 2.72 -3.58
C TRP A 189 14.21 3.91 -4.15
N THR A 190 13.60 4.62 -5.09
CA THR A 190 14.26 5.66 -5.88
C THR A 190 13.81 7.06 -5.50
N GLN A 191 14.63 8.07 -5.82
CA GLN A 191 14.23 9.47 -5.65
C GLN A 191 13.03 9.85 -6.53
N ASP A 192 12.91 9.25 -7.72
CA ASP A 192 11.76 9.45 -8.61
C ASP A 192 10.46 8.99 -7.93
N LEU A 193 10.48 7.81 -7.28
CA LEU A 193 9.33 7.36 -6.49
C LEU A 193 9.00 8.33 -5.35
N PHE A 194 10.00 8.76 -4.57
CA PHE A 194 9.77 9.66 -3.44
C PHE A 194 9.22 11.03 -3.88
N ASN A 195 9.70 11.54 -5.01
CA ASN A 195 9.17 12.76 -5.61
C ASN A 195 7.73 12.59 -6.10
N ALA A 196 7.40 11.45 -6.70
CA ALA A 196 6.04 11.12 -7.11
C ALA A 196 5.10 11.00 -5.89
N MET A 197 5.55 10.35 -4.81
CA MET A 197 4.81 10.29 -3.55
C MET A 197 4.50 11.69 -3.01
N ALA A 198 5.49 12.59 -3.00
CA ALA A 198 5.32 13.97 -2.54
C ALA A 198 4.34 14.77 -3.44
N ARG A 199 4.45 14.61 -4.76
CA ARG A 199 3.53 15.25 -5.73
C ARG A 199 2.07 14.85 -5.49
N LEU A 200 1.84 13.58 -5.19
CA LEU A 200 0.51 13.02 -5.01
C LEU A 200 -0.05 13.23 -3.59
N ALA A 201 0.83 13.36 -2.58
CA ALA A 201 0.42 13.55 -1.20
C ALA A 201 -0.29 14.89 -1.01
N ARG A 202 -1.46 14.86 -0.37
CA ARG A 202 -2.14 16.10 0.02
C ARG A 202 -1.37 16.81 1.16
N PRO A 203 -1.59 18.11 1.36
CA PRO A 203 -1.12 18.79 2.57
C PRO A 203 -1.60 18.06 3.83
N GLY A 204 -0.67 17.75 4.75
CA GLY A 204 -0.96 16.91 5.92
C GLY A 204 -1.12 15.41 5.63
N GLY A 205 -0.92 14.98 4.38
CA GLY A 205 -0.89 13.55 4.03
C GLY A 205 0.27 12.84 4.70
N THR A 206 0.06 11.59 5.09
CA THR A 206 1.03 10.83 5.89
C THR A 206 1.70 9.72 5.08
N LEU A 207 2.80 9.20 5.58
CA LEU A 207 3.42 7.98 5.10
C LEU A 207 3.92 7.11 6.25
N ALA A 208 4.00 5.81 5.99
CA ALA A 208 4.68 4.87 6.87
C ALA A 208 5.42 3.81 6.06
N THR A 209 6.53 3.32 6.60
CA THR A 209 7.31 2.23 6.04
C THR A 209 8.02 1.46 7.14
N PHE A 210 8.20 0.15 6.92
CA PHE A 210 8.89 -0.74 7.85
C PHE A 210 10.41 -0.50 7.93
N THR A 211 11.00 0.15 6.92
CA THR A 211 12.43 0.40 6.86
C THR A 211 12.83 1.69 7.55
N SER A 212 14.01 1.71 8.13
CA SER A 212 14.67 2.93 8.65
C SER A 212 15.97 3.24 7.90
N ALA A 213 16.17 2.67 6.72
CA ALA A 213 17.36 2.83 5.90
C ALA A 213 17.68 4.32 5.67
N GLY A 214 18.94 4.70 5.87
CA GLY A 214 19.34 6.10 5.85
C GLY A 214 19.11 6.79 4.50
N PHE A 215 19.31 6.09 3.38
CA PHE A 215 19.07 6.67 2.06
C PHE A 215 17.58 6.87 1.77
N VAL A 216 16.70 5.97 2.23
CA VAL A 216 15.24 6.12 2.12
C VAL A 216 14.80 7.35 2.91
N ARG A 217 15.28 7.47 4.16
CA ARG A 217 14.97 8.64 4.99
C ARG A 217 15.39 9.95 4.31
N ARG A 218 16.64 10.03 3.84
CA ARG A 218 17.14 11.22 3.17
C ARG A 218 16.35 11.55 1.90
N GLY A 219 16.08 10.54 1.07
CA GLY A 219 15.33 10.74 -0.18
C GLY A 219 13.90 11.23 0.04
N LEU A 220 13.20 10.70 1.05
CA LEU A 220 11.87 11.18 1.43
C LEU A 220 11.91 12.62 2.01
N GLN A 221 12.94 12.97 2.80
CA GLN A 221 13.13 14.34 3.29
C GLN A 221 13.42 15.32 2.15
N GLU A 222 14.26 14.92 1.19
CA GLU A 222 14.54 15.70 -0.01
C GLU A 222 13.29 15.93 -0.87
N ALA A 223 12.41 14.95 -0.92
CA ALA A 223 11.11 15.05 -1.62
C ALA A 223 10.11 16.00 -0.91
N GLY A 224 10.34 16.33 0.38
CA GLY A 224 9.52 17.30 1.12
C GLY A 224 8.75 16.74 2.32
N PHE A 225 8.93 15.46 2.66
CA PHE A 225 8.31 14.89 3.86
C PHE A 225 9.09 15.24 5.14
N THR A 226 8.37 15.57 6.19
CA THR A 226 8.91 15.61 7.55
C THR A 226 8.85 14.22 8.15
N LEU A 227 9.99 13.63 8.48
CA LEU A 227 10.08 12.25 8.93
C LEU A 227 10.39 12.11 10.42
N ARG A 228 9.87 11.03 11.00
CA ARG A 228 10.18 10.60 12.36
C ARG A 228 10.59 9.13 12.34
N LYS A 229 11.62 8.79 13.13
CA LYS A 229 11.90 7.42 13.51
C LYS A 229 11.02 7.05 14.69
N THR A 230 10.32 5.94 14.55
CA THR A 230 9.47 5.37 15.60
C THR A 230 9.90 3.94 15.87
N LYS A 231 9.41 3.35 16.96
CA LYS A 231 9.72 1.96 17.27
C LYS A 231 9.22 1.05 16.15
N GLY A 232 10.07 0.14 15.67
CA GLY A 232 9.70 -0.87 14.68
C GLY A 232 8.83 -1.98 15.28
N PHE A 233 8.23 -2.80 14.42
CA PHE A 233 7.43 -3.94 14.84
C PHE A 233 8.32 -5.10 15.28
N GLY A 234 7.89 -5.83 16.32
CA GLY A 234 8.59 -7.01 16.81
C GLY A 234 10.03 -6.70 17.25
N ARG A 235 11.00 -7.36 16.58
CA ARG A 235 12.43 -7.19 16.86
C ARG A 235 13.08 -6.02 16.11
N LYS A 236 12.38 -5.40 15.18
CA LYS A 236 12.89 -4.24 14.43
C LYS A 236 13.00 -3.04 15.38
N ARG A 237 14.16 -2.41 15.42
CA ARG A 237 14.41 -1.27 16.32
C ARG A 237 13.62 -0.05 15.93
N GLU A 238 13.57 0.25 14.64
CA GLU A 238 13.03 1.50 14.12
C GLU A 238 12.27 1.25 12.81
N MET A 239 11.26 2.07 12.59
CA MET A 239 10.57 2.29 11.33
C MET A 239 10.48 3.78 11.06
N LEU A 240 10.04 4.17 9.86
CA LEU A 240 9.80 5.58 9.53
C LEU A 240 8.32 5.88 9.40
N THR A 241 7.93 7.00 9.96
CA THR A 241 6.65 7.67 9.69
C THR A 241 6.91 9.08 9.20
N GLY A 242 6.02 9.63 8.40
CA GLY A 242 6.21 10.97 7.85
C GLY A 242 4.91 11.67 7.55
N GLU A 243 5.04 12.97 7.32
CA GLU A 243 3.91 13.84 6.99
C GLU A 243 4.35 14.90 5.99
N MET A 244 3.50 15.17 5.00
CA MET A 244 3.67 16.31 4.10
C MET A 244 3.25 17.59 4.83
N ALA A 245 4.04 18.66 4.68
CA ALA A 245 3.72 19.94 5.30
C ALA A 245 2.28 20.37 4.98
N GLN A 246 1.60 20.92 5.98
CA GLN A 246 0.33 21.60 5.75
C GLN A 246 0.63 22.87 4.93
N THR A 247 -0.13 23.11 3.89
CA THR A 247 0.00 24.40 3.18
C THR A 247 -0.29 25.49 4.18
N LEU A 248 0.71 26.31 4.50
CA LEU A 248 0.45 27.53 5.25
C LEU A 248 -0.53 28.34 4.41
N ALA A 249 -1.72 28.58 4.92
CA ALA A 249 -2.60 29.59 4.36
C ALA A 249 -1.80 30.90 4.46
N PHE A 250 -1.36 31.42 3.33
CA PHE A 250 -0.81 32.77 3.29
C PHE A 250 -1.91 33.72 3.77
N PRO A 251 -1.59 34.61 4.68
CA PRO A 251 -2.53 35.61 5.17
C PRO A 251 -3.05 36.51 4.08
#